data_7e0a1f6f3a3a9dabff7c9b02b5f4d0de
#
_entry.id   7e0a1f6f3a3a9dabff7c9b02b5f4d0de
#
_cell.length_a   1.000
_cell.length_b   1.000
_cell.length_c   1.000
_cell.angle_alpha   90.00
_cell.angle_beta   90.00
_cell.angle_gamma   90.00
#
_symmetry.space_group_name_H-M   'P 1'
#
loop_
_entity.id
_entity.type
_entity.pdbx_description
1 polymer ?
#
loop_
_entity_poly.entity_id
_entity_poly.type
_entity_poly.pdbx_seq_one_letter_code
_entity_poly.pdbx_strand_id
1 'polypeptide(L)'
;MSFEKVHDEIIDLLSEDADQQFIFLTGAAGTGKTTLLERVKNQLPLKKMVVAPTGIAALNIGGTTINSAFRIGFDTIPVITKSKDPRFGKLLRNLELLIIDEVSMVRAPMLDAISQSLQIHRNSEKPFGGVHVLACGDLFQLPPIIKESEERIIYEKYDSVYFFDSHAFKEMDEIHFFELTESFRQEEDQKFCELLNNIRIGKNLESTIDQINSQCFDPTLESDFFMTLTSRKKRAEELNEYKLGHIEGEEEVIKSKESGDLNENDLPAPRAVSYTHLTLPTKA
;
A
#
# COMPACT_ATOMS: atom_id res chain seq x y z
N MET A 1 -3.15 -19.98 -8.80
CA MET A 1 -4.44 -20.68 -8.52
C MET A 1 -5.58 -19.85 -9.09
N SER A 2 -6.74 -20.47 -9.38
CA SER A 2 -7.90 -19.69 -9.84
C SER A 2 -8.46 -18.81 -8.71
N PHE A 3 -9.05 -17.69 -9.09
CA PHE A 3 -9.62 -16.71 -8.17
C PHE A 3 -10.64 -17.33 -7.19
N GLU A 4 -11.61 -18.11 -7.70
CA GLU A 4 -12.67 -18.69 -6.88
C GLU A 4 -12.10 -19.70 -5.86
N LYS A 5 -11.15 -20.53 -6.26
CA LYS A 5 -10.52 -21.48 -5.36
C LYS A 5 -9.79 -20.79 -4.21
N VAL A 6 -9.01 -19.75 -4.51
CA VAL A 6 -8.30 -18.97 -3.48
C VAL A 6 -9.28 -18.27 -2.56
N HIS A 7 -10.37 -17.72 -3.12
CA HIS A 7 -11.41 -17.07 -2.33
C HIS A 7 -12.03 -18.06 -1.31
N ASP A 8 -12.45 -19.24 -1.76
CA ASP A 8 -13.12 -20.20 -0.91
C ASP A 8 -12.18 -20.73 0.20
N GLU A 9 -10.92 -21.03 -0.14
CA GLU A 9 -9.90 -21.43 0.84
C GLU A 9 -9.65 -20.34 1.90
N ILE A 10 -9.60 -19.06 1.51
CA ILE A 10 -9.45 -17.94 2.46
C ILE A 10 -10.69 -17.83 3.37
N ILE A 11 -11.89 -18.00 2.83
CA ILE A 11 -13.12 -17.97 3.64
C ILE A 11 -13.11 -19.09 4.66
N ASP A 12 -12.73 -20.29 4.27
CA ASP A 12 -12.67 -21.46 5.18
C ASP A 12 -11.65 -21.25 6.30
N LEU A 13 -10.45 -20.70 5.97
CA LEU A 13 -9.40 -20.40 6.94
C LEU A 13 -9.77 -19.28 7.92
N LEU A 14 -10.63 -18.35 7.52
CA LEU A 14 -11.07 -17.21 8.34
C LEU A 14 -12.45 -17.46 8.97
N SER A 15 -12.94 -18.70 9.02
CA SER A 15 -14.19 -19.02 9.68
C SER A 15 -14.14 -18.72 11.19
N GLU A 16 -15.33 -18.53 11.82
CA GLU A 16 -15.44 -18.05 13.21
C GLU A 16 -14.74 -18.95 14.26
N ASP A 17 -14.60 -20.26 13.96
CA ASP A 17 -14.02 -21.25 14.87
C ASP A 17 -12.54 -21.56 14.56
N ALA A 18 -11.92 -20.86 13.63
CA ALA A 18 -10.53 -21.11 13.25
C ALA A 18 -9.53 -20.53 14.28
N ASP A 19 -8.42 -21.25 14.48
CA ASP A 19 -7.26 -20.68 15.14
C ASP A 19 -6.75 -19.45 14.39
N GLN A 20 -5.96 -18.59 15.07
CA GLN A 20 -5.40 -17.41 14.46
C GLN A 20 -4.64 -17.74 13.17
N GLN A 21 -4.97 -17.04 12.09
CA GLN A 21 -4.37 -17.21 10.78
C GLN A 21 -3.60 -15.98 10.34
N PHE A 22 -2.45 -16.17 9.67
CA PHE A 22 -1.81 -15.17 8.84
C PHE A 22 -1.86 -15.63 7.38
N ILE A 23 -2.56 -14.88 6.54
CA ILE A 23 -2.73 -15.20 5.12
C ILE A 23 -2.01 -14.13 4.30
N PHE A 24 -1.07 -14.54 3.45
CA PHE A 24 -0.43 -13.67 2.47
C PHE A 24 -0.96 -13.98 1.07
N LEU A 25 -1.71 -13.03 0.51
CA LEU A 25 -2.23 -13.06 -0.84
C LEU A 25 -1.33 -12.24 -1.77
N THR A 26 -0.80 -12.87 -2.81
CA THR A 26 0.03 -12.21 -3.81
C THR A 26 -0.45 -12.47 -5.23
N GLY A 27 0.21 -11.84 -6.20
CA GLY A 27 -0.08 -11.99 -7.63
C GLY A 27 0.33 -10.73 -8.40
N ALA A 28 0.45 -10.85 -9.71
CA ALA A 28 0.78 -9.73 -10.59
C ALA A 28 -0.30 -8.63 -10.58
N ALA A 29 0.01 -7.47 -11.18
CA ALA A 29 -0.98 -6.42 -11.37
C ALA A 29 -2.15 -6.94 -12.24
N GLY A 30 -3.39 -6.64 -11.84
CA GLY A 30 -4.59 -7.04 -12.59
C GLY A 30 -5.06 -8.48 -12.38
N THR A 31 -4.49 -9.23 -11.41
CA THR A 31 -4.95 -10.58 -11.07
C THR A 31 -6.19 -10.60 -10.14
N GLY A 32 -6.74 -9.44 -9.80
CA GLY A 32 -7.95 -9.36 -8.98
C GLY A 32 -7.73 -9.37 -7.47
N LYS A 33 -6.51 -9.13 -6.96
CA LYS A 33 -6.21 -9.08 -5.52
C LYS A 33 -7.17 -8.20 -4.72
N THR A 34 -7.32 -6.95 -5.13
CA THR A 34 -8.22 -5.98 -4.45
C THR A 34 -9.68 -6.43 -4.52
N THR A 35 -10.11 -6.97 -5.65
CA THR A 35 -11.47 -7.52 -5.82
C THR A 35 -11.71 -8.70 -4.87
N LEU A 36 -10.70 -9.56 -4.69
CA LEU A 36 -10.78 -10.69 -3.76
C LEU A 36 -10.86 -10.21 -2.32
N LEU A 37 -10.04 -9.21 -1.93
CA LEU A 37 -10.11 -8.61 -0.61
C LEU A 37 -11.49 -7.99 -0.32
N GLU A 38 -12.07 -7.28 -1.29
CA GLU A 38 -13.42 -6.71 -1.16
C GLU A 38 -14.48 -7.80 -0.99
N ARG A 39 -14.36 -8.90 -1.73
CA ARG A 39 -15.29 -10.02 -1.64
C ARG A 39 -15.21 -10.71 -0.28
N VAL A 40 -14.01 -11.01 0.20
CA VAL A 40 -13.76 -11.56 1.56
C VAL A 40 -14.28 -10.59 2.63
N LYS A 41 -13.96 -9.29 2.49
CA LYS A 41 -14.44 -8.24 3.40
C LYS A 41 -15.97 -8.22 3.51
N ASN A 42 -16.69 -8.42 2.43
CA ASN A 42 -18.15 -8.34 2.41
C ASN A 42 -18.83 -9.64 2.87
N GLN A 43 -18.19 -10.77 2.67
CA GLN A 43 -18.78 -12.09 2.96
C GLN A 43 -18.64 -12.51 4.41
N LEU A 44 -17.48 -12.23 5.04
CA LEU A 44 -17.26 -12.66 6.43
C LEU A 44 -18.02 -11.76 7.42
N PRO A 45 -18.68 -12.32 8.44
CA PRO A 45 -19.38 -11.55 9.48
C PRO A 45 -18.46 -10.98 10.56
N LEU A 46 -17.14 -11.16 10.43
CA LEU A 46 -16.12 -10.74 11.41
C LEU A 46 -16.04 -9.21 11.55
N LYS A 47 -15.68 -8.75 12.75
CA LYS A 47 -15.31 -7.34 12.99
C LYS A 47 -13.94 -7.07 12.40
N LYS A 48 -13.91 -6.33 11.31
CA LYS A 48 -12.72 -6.13 10.50
C LYS A 48 -12.25 -4.70 10.47
N MET A 49 -10.94 -4.55 10.29
CA MET A 49 -10.28 -3.29 9.99
C MET A 49 -9.48 -3.43 8.71
N VAL A 50 -9.65 -2.48 7.79
CA VAL A 50 -8.94 -2.46 6.50
C VAL A 50 -7.96 -1.32 6.51
N VAL A 51 -6.71 -1.63 6.25
CA VAL A 51 -5.62 -0.64 6.26
C VAL A 51 -4.69 -0.78 5.06
N ALA A 52 -4.00 0.31 4.73
CA ALA A 52 -2.94 0.31 3.73
C ALA A 52 -1.81 1.28 4.13
N PRO A 53 -0.59 1.13 3.59
CA PRO A 53 0.54 2.00 3.90
C PRO A 53 0.38 3.43 3.36
N THR A 54 -0.40 3.63 2.30
CA THR A 54 -0.60 4.94 1.66
C THR A 54 -2.07 5.37 1.67
N GLY A 55 -2.31 6.69 1.62
CA GLY A 55 -3.68 7.24 1.55
C GLY A 55 -4.45 6.80 0.31
N ILE A 56 -3.79 6.72 -0.85
CA ILE A 56 -4.41 6.31 -2.11
C ILE A 56 -4.82 4.83 -2.05
N ALA A 57 -3.93 3.94 -1.59
CA ALA A 57 -4.27 2.53 -1.44
C ALA A 57 -5.41 2.33 -0.43
N ALA A 58 -5.38 3.07 0.69
CA ALA A 58 -6.44 3.01 1.69
C ALA A 58 -7.81 3.45 1.13
N LEU A 59 -7.85 4.51 0.33
CA LEU A 59 -9.09 4.97 -0.33
C LEU A 59 -9.63 3.94 -1.31
N ASN A 60 -8.76 3.31 -2.10
CA ASN A 60 -9.16 2.32 -3.11
C ASN A 60 -9.87 1.11 -2.51
N ILE A 61 -9.48 0.68 -1.30
CA ILE A 61 -10.09 -0.48 -0.61
C ILE A 61 -11.16 -0.08 0.41
N GLY A 62 -11.48 1.22 0.50
CA GLY A 62 -12.43 1.73 1.48
C GLY A 62 -11.96 1.54 2.93
N GLY A 63 -10.66 1.69 3.16
CA GLY A 63 -10.00 1.59 4.45
C GLY A 63 -9.40 2.91 4.92
N THR A 64 -8.39 2.82 5.80
CA THR A 64 -7.62 3.96 6.29
C THR A 64 -6.13 3.64 6.31
N THR A 65 -5.27 4.64 6.48
CA THR A 65 -3.82 4.38 6.56
C THR A 65 -3.47 3.66 7.87
N ILE A 66 -2.42 2.82 7.83
CA ILE A 66 -1.90 2.12 9.02
C ILE A 66 -1.62 3.11 10.16
N ASN A 67 -0.93 4.21 9.85
CA ASN A 67 -0.59 5.24 10.83
C ASN A 67 -1.83 5.83 11.51
N SER A 68 -2.87 6.11 10.74
CA SER A 68 -4.14 6.65 11.25
C SER A 68 -4.90 5.62 12.08
N ALA A 69 -5.03 4.39 11.56
CA ALA A 69 -5.81 3.31 12.20
C ALA A 69 -5.24 2.91 13.56
N PHE A 70 -3.92 2.79 13.64
CA PHE A 70 -3.22 2.37 14.86
C PHE A 70 -2.63 3.52 15.67
N ARG A 71 -2.76 4.77 15.20
CA ARG A 71 -2.19 5.97 15.82
C ARG A 71 -0.67 5.85 16.00
N ILE A 72 0.01 5.27 15.01
CA ILE A 72 1.45 5.07 14.99
C ILE A 72 2.10 6.29 14.33
N GLY A 73 3.14 6.84 14.94
CA GLY A 73 3.95 7.91 14.37
C GLY A 73 4.80 7.47 13.17
N PHE A 74 5.61 8.39 12.66
CA PHE A 74 6.49 8.14 11.52
C PHE A 74 7.93 7.78 11.92
N ASP A 75 8.14 7.38 13.17
CA ASP A 75 9.44 6.96 13.65
C ASP A 75 9.95 5.72 12.90
N THR A 76 11.27 5.61 12.78
CA THR A 76 11.92 4.46 12.11
C THR A 76 11.54 3.14 12.77
N ILE A 77 11.54 3.13 14.11
CA ILE A 77 11.04 2.04 14.95
C ILE A 77 10.02 2.64 15.92
N PRO A 78 8.73 2.49 15.64
CA PRO A 78 7.69 3.08 16.48
C PRO A 78 7.67 2.49 17.89
N VAL A 79 7.55 3.34 18.89
CA VAL A 79 7.33 2.93 20.29
C VAL A 79 5.83 2.92 20.58
N ILE A 80 5.30 1.75 20.89
CA ILE A 80 3.88 1.56 21.11
C ILE A 80 3.56 1.60 22.61
N THR A 81 2.57 2.42 22.96
CA THR A 81 2.07 2.51 24.30
C THR A 81 0.55 2.33 24.33
N LYS A 82 0.02 1.90 25.47
CA LYS A 82 -1.42 1.71 25.62
C LYS A 82 -2.13 3.06 25.53
N SER A 83 -3.05 3.17 24.58
CA SER A 83 -3.84 4.39 24.43
C SER A 83 -4.77 4.61 25.64
N LYS A 84 -4.86 5.87 26.08
CA LYS A 84 -5.81 6.28 27.12
C LYS A 84 -7.25 6.46 26.59
N ASP A 85 -7.45 6.42 25.28
CA ASP A 85 -8.78 6.52 24.66
C ASP A 85 -9.54 5.18 24.78
N PRO A 86 -10.63 5.13 25.57
CA PRO A 86 -11.39 3.90 25.78
C PRO A 86 -12.05 3.39 24.49
N ARG A 87 -12.42 4.29 23.55
CA ARG A 87 -13.05 3.93 22.27
C ARG A 87 -12.07 3.21 21.36
N PHE A 88 -10.85 3.73 21.28
CA PHE A 88 -9.78 3.10 20.53
C PHE A 88 -9.41 1.73 21.11
N GLY A 89 -9.24 1.64 22.42
CA GLY A 89 -8.99 0.36 23.07
C GLY A 89 -10.12 -0.66 22.88
N LYS A 90 -11.40 -0.21 22.87
CA LYS A 90 -12.54 -1.09 22.58
C LYS A 90 -12.54 -1.57 21.13
N LEU A 91 -12.17 -0.69 20.17
CA LEU A 91 -12.06 -1.04 18.75
C LEU A 91 -11.05 -2.19 18.56
N LEU A 92 -9.83 -2.05 19.10
CA LEU A 92 -8.78 -3.06 18.95
C LEU A 92 -9.10 -4.37 19.70
N ARG A 93 -9.75 -4.30 20.87
CA ARG A 93 -10.19 -5.52 21.59
C ARG A 93 -11.22 -6.33 20.84
N ASN A 94 -12.09 -5.67 20.10
CA ASN A 94 -13.15 -6.33 19.35
C ASN A 94 -12.77 -6.70 17.93
N LEU A 95 -11.57 -6.35 17.49
CA LEU A 95 -11.09 -6.68 16.14
C LEU A 95 -10.87 -8.19 16.01
N GLU A 96 -11.40 -8.78 14.95
CA GLU A 96 -11.31 -10.20 14.64
C GLU A 96 -10.47 -10.46 13.38
N LEU A 97 -10.52 -9.54 12.41
CA LEU A 97 -9.77 -9.62 11.16
C LEU A 97 -9.11 -8.28 10.81
N LEU A 98 -7.80 -8.29 10.61
CA LEU A 98 -7.03 -7.18 10.06
C LEU A 98 -6.72 -7.47 8.60
N ILE A 99 -7.17 -6.61 7.71
CA ILE A 99 -6.85 -6.66 6.27
C ILE A 99 -5.83 -5.57 5.98
N ILE A 100 -4.68 -5.96 5.41
CA ILE A 100 -3.58 -5.04 5.04
C ILE A 100 -3.40 -5.13 3.52
N ASP A 101 -3.77 -4.08 2.80
CA ASP A 101 -3.48 -3.98 1.36
C ASP A 101 -2.11 -3.34 1.12
N GLU A 102 -1.49 -3.62 -0.02
CA GLU A 102 -0.14 -3.16 -0.40
C GLU A 102 0.92 -3.45 0.69
N VAL A 103 0.86 -4.65 1.29
CA VAL A 103 1.77 -5.05 2.37
C VAL A 103 3.25 -5.05 1.94
N SER A 104 3.54 -5.16 0.65
CA SER A 104 4.91 -5.05 0.09
C SER A 104 5.59 -3.73 0.43
N MET A 105 4.83 -2.67 0.69
CA MET A 105 5.34 -1.36 1.11
C MET A 105 5.40 -1.19 2.64
N VAL A 106 4.97 -2.18 3.41
CA VAL A 106 4.98 -2.14 4.88
C VAL A 106 6.34 -2.58 5.39
N ARG A 107 7.00 -1.73 6.19
CA ARG A 107 8.29 -2.05 6.81
C ARG A 107 8.12 -3.05 7.96
N ALA A 108 9.13 -3.90 8.19
CA ALA A 108 9.17 -4.85 9.31
C ALA A 108 8.87 -4.18 10.66
N PRO A 109 9.50 -3.04 11.04
CA PRO A 109 9.17 -2.33 12.28
C PRO A 109 7.71 -1.86 12.37
N MET A 110 7.09 -1.55 11.25
CA MET A 110 5.68 -1.12 11.21
C MET A 110 4.74 -2.31 11.47
N LEU A 111 5.04 -3.48 10.90
CA LEU A 111 4.24 -4.68 11.15
C LEU A 111 4.36 -5.11 12.62
N ASP A 112 5.55 -5.03 13.22
CA ASP A 112 5.73 -5.27 14.65
C ASP A 112 4.97 -4.26 15.51
N ALA A 113 4.96 -2.98 15.12
CA ALA A 113 4.20 -1.95 15.83
C ALA A 113 2.68 -2.22 15.79
N ILE A 114 2.15 -2.71 14.67
CA ILE A 114 0.75 -3.16 14.56
C ILE A 114 0.49 -4.31 15.52
N SER A 115 1.33 -5.35 15.49
CA SER A 115 1.22 -6.52 16.37
C SER A 115 1.27 -6.09 17.84
N GLN A 116 2.24 -5.30 18.22
CA GLN A 116 2.42 -4.81 19.59
C GLN A 116 1.22 -3.97 20.05
N SER A 117 0.67 -3.12 19.18
CA SER A 117 -0.54 -2.36 19.49
C SER A 117 -1.72 -3.27 19.82
N LEU A 118 -1.92 -4.32 19.02
CA LEU A 118 -2.97 -5.31 19.27
C LEU A 118 -2.72 -6.10 20.55
N GLN A 119 -1.51 -6.57 20.80
CA GLN A 119 -1.13 -7.30 22.01
C GLN A 119 -1.42 -6.48 23.27
N ILE A 120 -0.98 -5.23 23.33
CA ILE A 120 -1.16 -4.34 24.49
C ILE A 120 -2.64 -4.05 24.77
N HIS A 121 -3.46 -3.79 23.75
CA HIS A 121 -4.85 -3.44 23.92
C HIS A 121 -5.75 -4.64 24.19
N ARG A 122 -5.37 -5.81 23.72
CA ARG A 122 -6.09 -7.09 23.91
C ARG A 122 -5.59 -7.87 25.14
N ASN A 123 -4.49 -7.42 25.73
CA ASN A 123 -3.81 -8.11 26.83
C ASN A 123 -3.48 -9.57 26.47
N SER A 124 -2.87 -9.76 25.31
CA SER A 124 -2.51 -11.06 24.73
C SER A 124 -1.05 -11.03 24.29
N GLU A 125 -0.31 -12.10 24.55
CA GLU A 125 1.08 -12.26 24.09
C GLU A 125 1.19 -12.86 22.67
N LYS A 126 0.08 -13.38 22.15
CA LYS A 126 0.06 -13.92 20.78
C LYS A 126 0.39 -12.83 19.75
N PRO A 127 1.10 -13.16 18.65
CA PRO A 127 1.31 -12.22 17.55
C PRO A 127 -0.03 -11.59 17.13
N PHE A 128 -0.01 -10.31 16.81
CA PHE A 128 -1.22 -9.52 16.50
C PHE A 128 -2.35 -9.62 17.54
N GLY A 129 -2.03 -9.98 18.79
CA GLY A 129 -3.01 -10.14 19.87
C GLY A 129 -4.06 -11.23 19.59
N GLY A 130 -3.77 -12.21 18.74
CA GLY A 130 -4.69 -13.27 18.35
C GLY A 130 -5.70 -12.88 17.26
N VAL A 131 -5.49 -11.76 16.56
CA VAL A 131 -6.32 -11.33 15.43
C VAL A 131 -5.88 -12.02 14.15
N HIS A 132 -6.83 -12.46 13.31
CA HIS A 132 -6.51 -12.94 11.97
C HIS A 132 -5.94 -11.81 11.12
N VAL A 133 -4.95 -12.12 10.28
CA VAL A 133 -4.34 -11.16 9.37
C VAL A 133 -4.46 -11.65 7.93
N LEU A 134 -5.09 -10.85 7.08
CA LEU A 134 -5.09 -11.04 5.63
C LEU A 134 -4.26 -9.92 5.00
N ALA A 135 -3.02 -10.23 4.65
CA ALA A 135 -2.08 -9.32 4.03
C ALA A 135 -2.06 -9.54 2.51
N CYS A 136 -2.17 -8.46 1.74
CA CYS A 136 -2.17 -8.51 0.29
C CYS A 136 -1.08 -7.60 -0.28
N GLY A 137 -0.35 -8.07 -1.28
CA GLY A 137 0.68 -7.27 -1.95
C GLY A 137 1.44 -8.04 -3.01
N ASP A 138 2.30 -7.32 -3.73
CA ASP A 138 3.18 -7.89 -4.74
C ASP A 138 4.63 -7.49 -4.44
N LEU A 139 5.45 -8.43 -4.00
CA LEU A 139 6.87 -8.21 -3.64
C LEU A 139 7.75 -7.80 -4.83
N PHE A 140 7.27 -7.93 -6.07
CA PHE A 140 7.96 -7.44 -7.26
C PHE A 140 7.56 -6.00 -7.64
N GLN A 141 6.64 -5.38 -6.87
CA GLN A 141 6.30 -3.97 -7.01
C GLN A 141 7.16 -3.11 -6.08
N LEU A 142 6.70 -1.90 -5.73
CA LEU A 142 7.47 -0.97 -4.92
C LEU A 142 7.81 -1.56 -3.54
N PRO A 143 9.10 -1.59 -3.17
CA PRO A 143 9.53 -2.00 -1.84
C PRO A 143 9.17 -0.94 -0.79
N PRO A 144 9.32 -1.28 0.50
CA PRO A 144 9.22 -0.30 1.57
C PRO A 144 10.22 0.85 1.36
N ILE A 145 9.75 2.08 1.52
CA ILE A 145 10.61 3.27 1.41
C ILE A 145 11.30 3.50 2.74
N ILE A 146 12.63 3.56 2.72
CA ILE A 146 13.47 3.93 3.87
C ILE A 146 14.39 5.08 3.48
N LYS A 147 14.71 5.94 4.45
CA LYS A 147 15.71 6.98 4.28
C LYS A 147 17.08 6.36 4.57
N GLU A 148 18.12 6.85 3.93
CA GLU A 148 19.51 6.40 4.13
C GLU A 148 19.92 6.46 5.62
N SER A 149 19.44 7.46 6.34
CA SER A 149 19.65 7.62 7.79
C SER A 149 18.93 6.55 8.65
N GLU A 150 17.93 5.87 8.12
CA GLU A 150 17.13 4.85 8.81
C GLU A 150 17.69 3.43 8.60
N GLU A 151 18.41 3.21 7.50
CA GLU A 151 18.92 1.89 7.11
C GLU A 151 19.66 1.19 8.24
N ARG A 152 20.65 1.86 8.81
CA ARG A 152 21.46 1.30 9.90
C ARG A 152 20.61 0.84 11.09
N ILE A 153 19.63 1.66 11.48
CA ILE A 153 18.77 1.39 12.64
C ILE A 153 17.88 0.16 12.38
N ILE A 154 17.40 0.00 11.13
CA ILE A 154 16.57 -1.14 10.75
C ILE A 154 17.42 -2.40 10.69
N TYR A 155 18.54 -2.39 9.98
CA TYR A 155 19.41 -3.57 9.81
C TYR A 155 20.15 -4.00 11.09
N GLU A 156 20.19 -3.18 12.13
CA GLU A 156 20.64 -3.61 13.47
C GLU A 156 19.63 -4.54 14.16
N LYS A 157 18.35 -4.55 13.74
CA LYS A 157 17.27 -5.30 14.40
C LYS A 157 16.54 -6.29 13.50
N TYR A 158 16.60 -6.10 12.18
CA TYR A 158 15.88 -6.89 11.19
C TYR A 158 16.81 -7.32 10.07
N ASP A 159 16.59 -8.52 9.52
CA ASP A 159 17.38 -9.05 8.40
C ASP A 159 17.12 -8.27 7.10
N SER A 160 15.92 -7.73 6.95
CA SER A 160 15.56 -6.84 5.86
C SER A 160 14.49 -5.82 6.27
N VAL A 161 14.16 -4.92 5.35
CA VAL A 161 13.10 -3.91 5.57
C VAL A 161 11.69 -4.45 5.36
N TYR A 162 11.55 -5.61 4.75
CA TYR A 162 10.26 -6.17 4.35
C TYR A 162 9.46 -6.71 5.54
N PHE A 163 8.15 -6.67 5.42
CA PHE A 163 7.20 -7.11 6.45
C PHE A 163 7.44 -8.54 6.95
N PHE A 164 7.87 -9.45 6.08
CA PHE A 164 8.13 -10.85 6.43
C PHE A 164 9.36 -11.05 7.32
N ASP A 165 10.21 -10.03 7.49
CA ASP A 165 11.30 -10.03 8.45
C ASP A 165 10.93 -9.40 9.80
N SER A 166 9.67 -9.02 10.01
CA SER A 166 9.18 -8.62 11.33
C SER A 166 9.17 -9.79 12.30
N HIS A 167 9.38 -9.49 13.58
CA HIS A 167 9.33 -10.52 14.63
C HIS A 167 7.92 -11.13 14.71
N ALA A 168 6.89 -10.29 14.64
CA ALA A 168 5.50 -10.74 14.68
C ALA A 168 5.13 -11.72 13.56
N PHE A 169 5.69 -11.54 12.36
CA PHE A 169 5.47 -12.48 11.25
C PHE A 169 6.22 -13.80 11.51
N LYS A 170 7.48 -13.72 11.95
CA LYS A 170 8.31 -14.91 12.25
C LYS A 170 7.79 -15.73 13.44
N GLU A 171 7.03 -15.12 14.32
CA GLU A 171 6.42 -15.77 15.50
C GLU A 171 5.05 -16.39 15.20
N MET A 172 4.51 -16.25 13.98
CA MET A 172 3.27 -16.92 13.61
C MET A 172 3.49 -18.43 13.49
N ASP A 173 2.60 -19.20 14.11
CA ASP A 173 2.65 -20.66 14.09
C ASP A 173 2.35 -21.22 12.68
N GLU A 174 1.44 -20.55 11.95
CA GLU A 174 1.03 -20.97 10.61
C GLU A 174 0.81 -19.75 9.71
N ILE A 175 1.38 -19.83 8.48
CA ILE A 175 1.28 -18.80 7.45
C ILE A 175 0.80 -19.47 6.17
N HIS A 176 -0.33 -18.98 5.65
CA HIS A 176 -0.88 -19.44 4.38
C HIS A 176 -0.46 -18.48 3.27
N PHE A 177 0.00 -19.06 2.17
CA PHE A 177 0.45 -18.31 1.00
C PHE A 177 -0.41 -18.64 -0.22
N PHE A 178 -1.03 -17.61 -0.81
CA PHE A 178 -1.83 -17.73 -2.01
C PHE A 178 -1.30 -16.81 -3.11
N GLU A 179 -1.14 -17.36 -4.31
CA GLU A 179 -0.76 -16.59 -5.51
C GLU A 179 -1.86 -16.67 -6.57
N LEU A 180 -2.41 -15.49 -6.92
CA LEU A 180 -3.28 -15.34 -8.08
C LEU A 180 -2.43 -15.26 -9.35
N THR A 181 -2.61 -16.21 -10.24
CA THR A 181 -1.81 -16.34 -11.48
C THR A 181 -2.55 -15.88 -12.73
N GLU A 182 -3.88 -15.83 -12.68
CA GLU A 182 -4.72 -15.42 -13.82
C GLU A 182 -4.88 -13.89 -13.82
N SER A 183 -4.58 -13.23 -14.94
CA SER A 183 -4.75 -11.79 -15.09
C SER A 183 -6.03 -11.47 -15.85
N PHE A 184 -6.88 -10.63 -15.26
CA PHE A 184 -8.15 -10.18 -15.88
C PHE A 184 -8.05 -8.80 -16.53
N ARG A 185 -6.94 -8.09 -16.34
CA ARG A 185 -6.86 -6.66 -16.70
C ARG A 185 -6.65 -6.40 -18.19
N GLN A 186 -6.17 -7.38 -18.95
CA GLN A 186 -5.76 -7.21 -20.34
C GLN A 186 -6.06 -8.46 -21.15
N GLU A 187 -7.31 -8.93 -21.11
CA GLU A 187 -7.75 -10.08 -21.91
C GLU A 187 -7.51 -9.87 -23.41
N GLU A 188 -7.48 -8.62 -23.88
CA GLU A 188 -7.31 -8.26 -25.30
C GLU A 188 -5.84 -8.21 -25.75
N ASP A 189 -4.84 -8.14 -24.83
CA ASP A 189 -3.42 -8.08 -25.18
C ASP A 189 -2.54 -9.00 -24.32
N GLN A 190 -2.65 -10.29 -24.57
CA GLN A 190 -1.85 -11.32 -23.89
C GLN A 190 -0.33 -11.11 -24.04
N LYS A 191 0.10 -10.61 -25.19
CA LYS A 191 1.53 -10.38 -25.46
C LYS A 191 2.08 -9.24 -24.58
N PHE A 192 1.31 -8.17 -24.41
CA PHE A 192 1.70 -7.07 -23.53
C PHE A 192 1.72 -7.50 -22.06
N CYS A 193 0.76 -8.30 -21.62
CA CYS A 193 0.77 -8.92 -20.29
C CYS A 193 2.02 -9.77 -20.04
N GLU A 194 2.44 -10.56 -21.05
CA GLU A 194 3.67 -11.36 -20.96
C GLU A 194 4.91 -10.47 -20.84
N LEU A 195 5.01 -9.40 -21.63
CA LEU A 195 6.10 -8.44 -21.55
C LEU A 195 6.16 -7.77 -20.16
N LEU A 196 5.03 -7.34 -19.62
CA LEU A 196 4.97 -6.76 -18.27
C LEU A 196 5.37 -7.77 -17.19
N ASN A 197 4.92 -9.03 -17.31
CA ASN A 197 5.31 -10.07 -16.38
C ASN A 197 6.82 -10.42 -16.48
N ASN A 198 7.40 -10.40 -17.67
CA ASN A 198 8.85 -10.57 -17.85
C ASN A 198 9.64 -9.46 -17.15
N ILE A 199 9.19 -8.20 -17.23
CA ILE A 199 9.79 -7.09 -16.47
C ILE A 199 9.66 -7.36 -14.96
N ARG A 200 8.45 -7.73 -14.51
CA ARG A 200 8.16 -7.99 -13.10
C ARG A 200 9.12 -9.01 -12.49
N ILE A 201 9.39 -10.10 -13.19
CA ILE A 201 10.26 -11.20 -12.69
C ILE A 201 11.72 -11.08 -13.14
N GLY A 202 12.09 -10.02 -13.83
CA GLY A 202 13.46 -9.80 -14.31
C GLY A 202 13.89 -10.75 -15.46
N LYS A 203 12.95 -11.33 -16.22
CA LYS A 203 13.24 -12.30 -17.28
C LYS A 203 13.45 -11.59 -18.61
N ASN A 204 14.55 -11.89 -19.29
CA ASN A 204 14.88 -11.36 -20.63
C ASN A 204 14.71 -9.83 -20.74
N LEU A 205 15.18 -9.07 -19.73
CA LEU A 205 14.90 -7.65 -19.58
C LEU A 205 15.25 -6.82 -20.82
N GLU A 206 16.44 -6.98 -21.39
CA GLU A 206 16.88 -6.21 -22.56
C GLU A 206 15.92 -6.40 -23.73
N SER A 207 15.67 -7.64 -24.15
CA SER A 207 14.79 -7.92 -25.28
C SER A 207 13.34 -7.52 -24.99
N THR A 208 12.89 -7.60 -23.75
CA THR A 208 11.55 -7.17 -23.34
C THR A 208 11.40 -5.65 -23.42
N ILE A 209 12.39 -4.90 -22.93
CA ILE A 209 12.43 -3.44 -23.01
C ILE A 209 12.48 -2.98 -24.47
N ASP A 210 13.31 -3.60 -25.32
CA ASP A 210 13.40 -3.29 -26.74
C ASP A 210 12.06 -3.51 -27.46
N GLN A 211 11.36 -4.60 -27.14
CA GLN A 211 10.04 -4.86 -27.69
C GLN A 211 9.00 -3.81 -27.27
N ILE A 212 8.98 -3.43 -25.99
CA ILE A 212 8.07 -2.39 -25.49
C ILE A 212 8.41 -1.06 -26.15
N ASN A 213 9.66 -0.65 -26.18
CA ASN A 213 10.08 0.61 -26.78
C ASN A 213 9.74 0.67 -28.27
N SER A 214 9.93 -0.45 -29.01
CA SER A 214 9.60 -0.49 -30.44
C SER A 214 8.10 -0.31 -30.74
N GLN A 215 7.23 -0.65 -29.79
CA GLN A 215 5.78 -0.57 -29.94
C GLN A 215 5.16 0.67 -29.30
N CYS A 216 5.76 1.17 -28.23
CA CYS A 216 5.15 2.22 -27.38
C CYS A 216 5.94 3.54 -27.42
N PHE A 217 7.16 3.56 -27.97
CA PHE A 217 7.95 4.78 -28.03
C PHE A 217 7.57 5.62 -29.25
N ASP A 218 6.92 6.75 -28.99
CA ASP A 218 6.65 7.77 -30.00
C ASP A 218 7.23 9.11 -29.53
N PRO A 219 8.36 9.55 -30.09
CA PRO A 219 8.99 10.80 -29.71
C PRO A 219 8.22 12.05 -30.18
N THR A 220 7.22 11.87 -31.06
CA THR A 220 6.40 12.95 -31.61
C THR A 220 5.08 13.13 -30.87
N LEU A 221 4.79 12.28 -29.88
CA LEU A 221 3.56 12.30 -29.11
C LEU A 221 3.60 13.46 -28.10
N GLU A 222 3.35 14.68 -28.57
CA GLU A 222 3.04 15.83 -27.72
C GLU A 222 1.52 15.93 -27.58
N SER A 223 1.00 15.58 -26.43
CA SER A 223 -0.42 15.77 -26.13
C SER A 223 -0.62 16.37 -24.75
N ASP A 224 -1.33 17.48 -24.71
CA ASP A 224 -1.75 18.14 -23.46
C ASP A 224 -2.79 17.31 -22.68
N PHE A 225 -3.35 16.27 -23.31
CA PHE A 225 -4.34 15.38 -22.73
C PHE A 225 -3.74 14.17 -22.01
N PHE A 226 -2.44 13.91 -22.11
CA PHE A 226 -1.82 12.75 -21.47
C PHE A 226 -1.11 13.12 -20.16
N MET A 227 -1.34 12.25 -19.14
CA MET A 227 -0.57 12.31 -17.90
C MET A 227 0.80 11.68 -18.12
N THR A 228 1.87 12.40 -17.79
CA THR A 228 3.23 11.87 -17.84
C THR A 228 3.57 11.20 -16.51
N LEU A 229 3.96 9.93 -16.56
CA LEU A 229 4.46 9.18 -15.40
C LEU A 229 5.99 9.23 -15.37
N THR A 230 6.56 9.52 -14.22
CA THR A 230 8.01 9.54 -13.99
C THR A 230 8.35 8.96 -12.63
N SER A 231 9.51 8.29 -12.54
CA SER A 231 10.02 7.74 -11.29
C SER A 231 10.73 8.78 -10.40
N ARG A 232 10.96 10.01 -10.90
CA ARG A 232 11.69 11.06 -10.21
C ARG A 232 10.81 12.27 -9.94
N LYS A 233 10.62 12.61 -8.64
CA LYS A 233 9.84 13.79 -8.21
C LYS A 233 10.31 15.08 -8.90
N LYS A 234 11.62 15.34 -8.93
CA LYS A 234 12.19 16.52 -9.59
C LYS A 234 11.76 16.62 -11.07
N ARG A 235 11.73 15.49 -11.78
CA ARG A 235 11.30 15.47 -13.18
C ARG A 235 9.81 15.78 -13.34
N ALA A 236 8.99 15.29 -12.40
CA ALA A 236 7.56 15.64 -12.38
C ALA A 236 7.35 17.13 -12.14
N GLU A 237 8.09 17.73 -11.21
CA GLU A 237 8.05 19.17 -10.92
C GLU A 237 8.46 19.99 -12.15
N GLU A 238 9.59 19.67 -12.78
CA GLU A 238 10.06 20.34 -14.00
C GLU A 238 9.01 20.30 -15.14
N LEU A 239 8.37 19.14 -15.35
CA LEU A 239 7.34 18.97 -16.38
C LEU A 239 6.06 19.75 -16.04
N ASN A 240 5.68 19.78 -14.77
CA ASN A 240 4.51 20.53 -14.31
C ASN A 240 4.72 22.03 -14.46
N GLU A 241 5.88 22.55 -14.05
CA GLU A 241 6.25 23.97 -14.22
C GLU A 241 6.29 24.35 -15.70
N TYR A 242 6.91 23.53 -16.55
CA TYR A 242 6.95 23.76 -17.99
C TYR A 242 5.54 23.83 -18.58
N LYS A 243 4.67 22.86 -18.29
CA LYS A 243 3.30 22.85 -18.81
C LYS A 243 2.46 23.98 -18.24
N LEU A 244 2.59 24.30 -16.96
CA LEU A 244 1.90 25.42 -16.32
C LEU A 244 2.25 26.75 -17.00
N GLY A 245 3.52 26.98 -17.31
CA GLY A 245 3.98 28.21 -18.00
C GLY A 245 3.47 28.35 -19.46
N HIS A 246 2.93 27.27 -20.06
CA HIS A 246 2.35 27.28 -21.41
C HIS A 246 0.83 27.41 -21.41
N ILE A 247 0.17 27.38 -20.25
CA ILE A 247 -1.27 27.60 -20.15
C ILE A 247 -1.54 29.10 -20.25
N GLU A 248 -2.44 29.47 -21.17
CA GLU A 248 -2.88 30.86 -21.31
C GLU A 248 -3.73 31.27 -20.09
N GLY A 249 -3.37 32.36 -19.44
CA GLY A 249 -4.09 32.92 -18.29
C GLY A 249 -3.16 33.62 -17.30
N GLU A 250 -3.74 34.30 -16.33
CA GLU A 250 -2.98 34.90 -15.23
C GLU A 250 -2.67 33.82 -14.18
N GLU A 251 -1.41 33.79 -13.73
CA GLU A 251 -0.97 32.87 -12.68
C GLU A 251 -1.48 33.36 -11.32
N GLU A 252 -2.24 32.50 -10.62
CA GLU A 252 -2.67 32.76 -9.24
C GLU A 252 -1.90 31.89 -8.26
N VAL A 253 -1.14 32.51 -7.38
CA VAL A 253 -0.34 31.82 -6.35
C VAL A 253 -1.12 31.73 -5.05
N ILE A 254 -1.55 30.55 -4.68
CA ILE A 254 -2.27 30.29 -3.42
C ILE A 254 -1.28 29.76 -2.38
N LYS A 255 -1.12 30.51 -1.29
CA LYS A 255 -0.26 30.09 -0.17
C LYS A 255 -1.07 29.29 0.85
N SER A 256 -0.51 28.16 1.28
CA SER A 256 -1.10 27.36 2.36
C SER A 256 -1.05 28.11 3.70
N LYS A 257 -2.06 27.87 4.55
CA LYS A 257 -2.01 28.26 5.98
C LYS A 257 -1.56 27.05 6.78
N GLU A 258 -0.47 27.22 7.50
CA GLU A 258 0.07 26.16 8.36
C GLU A 258 -0.37 26.41 9.81
N SER A 259 -0.66 25.34 10.55
CA SER A 259 -0.93 25.40 11.98
C SER A 259 -0.31 24.17 12.67
N GLY A 260 0.38 24.39 13.79
CA GLY A 260 1.11 23.37 14.54
C GLY A 260 2.58 23.27 14.18
N ASP A 261 3.30 22.34 14.84
CA ASP A 261 4.71 22.06 14.58
C ASP A 261 4.82 21.12 13.37
N LEU A 262 4.92 21.71 12.17
CA LEU A 262 5.06 20.97 10.92
C LEU A 262 6.48 21.09 10.40
N ASN A 263 7.09 19.98 10.06
CA ASN A 263 8.36 19.94 9.36
C ASN A 263 8.10 20.17 7.86
N GLU A 264 8.90 21.01 7.19
CA GLU A 264 8.74 21.30 5.76
C GLU A 264 8.74 20.04 4.87
N ASN A 265 9.48 19.02 5.27
CA ASN A 265 9.57 17.78 4.51
C ASN A 265 8.33 16.87 4.65
N ASP A 266 7.46 17.17 5.60
CA ASP A 266 6.28 16.35 5.92
C ASP A 266 4.98 16.99 5.39
N LEU A 267 5.08 18.14 4.70
CA LEU A 267 3.93 18.80 4.11
C LEU A 267 3.36 17.99 2.93
N PRO A 268 2.03 17.79 2.91
CA PRO A 268 1.37 17.04 1.83
C PRO A 268 1.39 17.76 0.48
N ALA A 269 1.67 19.07 0.48
CA ALA A 269 1.78 19.92 -0.70
C ALA A 269 2.81 21.03 -0.47
N PRO A 270 3.37 21.62 -1.54
CA PRO A 270 4.20 22.82 -1.43
C PRO A 270 3.48 23.94 -0.67
N ARG A 271 4.24 24.79 0.04
CA ARG A 271 3.69 25.96 0.77
C ARG A 271 2.95 26.94 -0.12
N ALA A 272 3.27 26.94 -1.41
CA ALA A 272 2.56 27.70 -2.42
C ALA A 272 2.29 26.82 -3.62
N VAL A 273 1.10 26.94 -4.20
CA VAL A 273 0.68 26.22 -5.41
C VAL A 273 0.16 27.25 -6.39
N SER A 274 0.65 27.19 -7.63
CA SER A 274 0.23 28.08 -8.72
C SER A 274 -0.87 27.43 -9.54
N TYR A 275 -1.92 28.19 -9.83
CA TYR A 275 -3.03 27.79 -10.69
C TYR A 275 -3.28 28.85 -11.76
N THR A 276 -3.58 28.41 -12.97
CA THR A 276 -4.05 29.31 -14.05
C THR A 276 -5.56 29.25 -14.21
N HIS A 277 -6.20 28.18 -13.74
CA HIS A 277 -7.66 28.02 -13.74
C HIS A 277 -8.11 27.35 -12.45
N LEU A 278 -9.01 28.01 -11.71
CA LEU A 278 -9.70 27.44 -10.56
C LEU A 278 -11.03 26.80 -11.04
N THR A 279 -11.01 25.51 -11.34
CA THR A 279 -12.22 24.75 -11.41
C THR A 279 -12.49 24.13 -10.03
N LEU A 280 -13.48 24.66 -9.31
CA LEU A 280 -14.00 24.01 -8.13
C LEU A 280 -14.55 22.63 -8.55
N PRO A 281 -14.21 21.54 -7.85
CA PRO A 281 -14.84 20.25 -8.12
C PRO A 281 -16.34 20.42 -7.87
N THR A 282 -17.13 20.36 -8.93
CA THR A 282 -18.57 20.23 -8.82
C THR A 282 -18.84 18.92 -8.09
N LYS A 283 -19.43 19.02 -6.90
CA LYS A 283 -19.99 17.86 -6.22
C LYS A 283 -20.99 17.20 -7.16
N ALA A 284 -20.65 15.98 -7.63
CA ALA A 284 -21.62 15.07 -8.18
C ALA A 284 -22.39 14.40 -7.03
#